data_290bff775f15dec3c8352769d1be472f
#
_entry.id   290bff775f15dec3c8352769d1be472f
#
_cell.length_a   1.000
_cell.length_b   1.000
_cell.length_c   1.000
_cell.angle_alpha   90.00
_cell.angle_beta   90.00
_cell.angle_gamma   90.00
#
_symmetry.space_group_name_H-M   'P 1'
#
loop_
_entity.id
_entity.type
_entity.pdbx_description
1 polymer ?
#
loop_
_entity_poly.entity_id
_entity_poly.type
_entity_poly.pdbx_seq_one_letter_code
_entity_poly.pdbx_strand_id
1 'polypeptide(L)'
;MDKNAVIEYLEDNELSEVEELPYDDKDAVVLRFYYDFDEEEVRAAEAYADDESGEKNGSKKWKGEFFIPYLSELAVDTVGQIIEDLMEDLEVEAQFTSYEVDEEEPDYTEFIAIFYPKD
;
A
#
# COMPACT_ATOMS: atom_id res chain seq x y z
N MET A 1 9.58 7.57 -20.15
CA MET A 1 9.61 6.93 -18.83
C MET A 1 9.94 5.45 -18.97
N ASP A 2 10.81 4.95 -18.14
CA ASP A 2 11.21 3.55 -18.16
C ASP A 2 10.30 2.72 -17.23
N LYS A 3 9.37 2.00 -17.82
CA LYS A 3 8.42 1.16 -17.10
C LYS A 3 9.12 0.09 -16.25
N ASN A 4 10.14 -0.54 -16.80
CA ASN A 4 10.86 -1.59 -16.07
C ASN A 4 11.56 -1.05 -14.84
N ALA A 5 12.10 0.17 -14.91
CA ALA A 5 12.72 0.80 -13.75
C ALA A 5 11.70 1.07 -12.66
N VAL A 6 10.48 1.47 -13.03
CA VAL A 6 9.40 1.68 -12.06
C VAL A 6 9.03 0.38 -11.36
N ILE A 7 8.85 -0.68 -12.15
CA ILE A 7 8.49 -2.00 -11.60
C ILE A 7 9.58 -2.50 -10.65
N GLU A 8 10.85 -2.43 -11.06
CA GLU A 8 11.97 -2.86 -10.23
C GLU A 8 12.06 -2.06 -8.94
N TYR A 9 11.78 -0.76 -8.99
CA TYR A 9 11.82 0.09 -7.81
C TYR A 9 10.79 -0.38 -6.78
N LEU A 10 9.58 -0.68 -7.23
CA LEU A 10 8.53 -1.17 -6.34
C LEU A 10 8.89 -2.53 -5.75
N GLU A 11 9.40 -3.43 -6.59
CA GLU A 11 9.79 -4.78 -6.13
C GLU A 11 10.98 -4.74 -5.16
N ASP A 12 11.93 -3.85 -5.39
CA ASP A 12 13.08 -3.68 -4.50
C ASP A 12 12.67 -3.15 -3.12
N ASN A 13 11.52 -2.50 -3.04
CA ASN A 13 10.95 -2.02 -1.79
C ASN A 13 9.90 -2.98 -1.22
N GLU A 14 9.98 -4.24 -1.61
CA GLU A 14 9.18 -5.34 -1.05
C GLU A 14 7.69 -5.29 -1.35
N LEU A 15 7.31 -4.53 -2.38
CA LEU A 15 5.92 -4.57 -2.85
C LEU A 15 5.77 -5.79 -3.76
N SER A 16 4.70 -6.56 -3.56
CA SER A 16 4.56 -7.85 -4.21
C SER A 16 3.58 -7.84 -5.36
N GLU A 17 3.71 -8.84 -6.23
CA GLU A 17 2.80 -9.09 -7.35
C GLU A 17 2.51 -7.86 -8.20
N VAL A 18 3.58 -7.11 -8.54
CA VAL A 18 3.46 -5.92 -9.38
C VAL A 18 3.01 -6.33 -10.78
N GLU A 19 1.87 -5.83 -11.19
CA GLU A 19 1.24 -6.18 -12.46
C GLU A 19 0.82 -4.93 -13.23
N GLU A 20 1.14 -4.89 -14.51
CA GLU A 20 0.71 -3.79 -15.37
C GLU A 20 -0.75 -3.99 -15.77
N LEU A 21 -1.54 -2.91 -15.63
CA LEU A 21 -2.94 -2.91 -16.07
C LEU A 21 -3.05 -2.18 -17.42
N PRO A 22 -3.98 -2.60 -18.29
CA PRO A 22 -4.18 -1.90 -19.56
C PRO A 22 -4.53 -0.42 -19.38
N TYR A 23 -3.91 0.44 -20.18
CA TYR A 23 -4.17 1.85 -20.15
C TYR A 23 -3.93 2.45 -21.54
N ASP A 24 -4.77 3.37 -21.96
CA ASP A 24 -4.75 3.90 -23.32
C ASP A 24 -3.66 4.93 -23.62
N ASP A 25 -3.08 5.54 -22.61
CA ASP A 25 -2.03 6.54 -22.78
C ASP A 25 -0.66 5.87 -22.85
N LYS A 26 0.05 6.06 -23.95
CA LYS A 26 1.37 5.47 -24.18
C LYS A 26 2.44 5.99 -23.21
N ASP A 27 2.26 7.21 -22.71
CA ASP A 27 3.24 7.84 -21.84
C ASP A 27 3.02 7.55 -20.36
N ALA A 28 1.94 6.83 -20.05
CA ALA A 28 1.63 6.48 -18.68
C ALA A 28 1.62 4.96 -18.50
N VAL A 29 1.90 4.53 -17.27
CA VAL A 29 1.79 3.12 -16.90
C VAL A 29 0.95 3.01 -15.65
N VAL A 30 0.02 2.06 -15.64
CA VAL A 30 -0.81 1.77 -14.47
C VAL A 30 -0.40 0.43 -13.91
N LEU A 31 -0.07 0.40 -12.63
CA LEU A 31 0.41 -0.81 -11.96
C LEU A 31 -0.47 -1.11 -10.76
N ARG A 32 -0.77 -2.39 -10.59
CA ARG A 32 -1.39 -2.92 -9.39
C ARG A 32 -0.32 -3.67 -8.61
N PHE A 33 -0.32 -3.50 -7.30
CA PHE A 33 0.64 -4.19 -6.44
C PHE A 33 0.08 -4.30 -5.03
N TYR A 34 0.76 -5.07 -4.19
CA TYR A 34 0.31 -5.36 -2.83
C TYR A 34 1.36 -5.00 -1.82
N TYR A 35 0.90 -4.50 -0.68
CA TYR A 35 1.72 -4.31 0.51
C TYR A 35 1.35 -5.43 1.48
N ASP A 36 2.32 -6.29 1.79
CA ASP A 36 2.12 -7.41 2.71
C ASP A 36 2.58 -7.00 4.09
N PHE A 37 1.71 -7.12 5.09
CA PHE A 37 2.06 -6.79 6.47
C PHE A 37 2.91 -7.90 7.07
N ASP A 38 3.96 -7.52 7.81
CA ASP A 38 4.76 -8.51 8.53
C ASP A 38 4.17 -8.75 9.93
N GLU A 39 4.70 -9.75 10.63
CA GLU A 39 4.21 -10.11 11.96
C GLU A 39 4.31 -8.98 12.97
N GLU A 40 5.38 -8.20 12.91
CA GLU A 40 5.59 -7.09 13.84
C GLU A 40 4.56 -5.99 13.63
N GLU A 41 4.23 -5.71 12.37
CA GLU A 41 3.22 -4.72 12.02
C GLU A 41 1.83 -5.15 12.50
N VAL A 42 1.50 -6.42 12.30
CA VAL A 42 0.21 -6.97 12.75
C VAL A 42 0.12 -6.93 14.28
N ARG A 43 1.19 -7.29 14.98
CA ARG A 43 1.24 -7.24 16.44
C ARG A 43 1.09 -5.83 16.98
N ALA A 44 1.72 -4.86 16.31
CA ALA A 44 1.60 -3.46 16.69
C ALA A 44 0.16 -2.98 16.54
N ALA A 45 -0.50 -3.37 15.45
CA ALA A 45 -1.90 -3.05 15.22
C ALA A 45 -2.82 -3.67 16.28
N GLU A 46 -2.54 -4.91 16.66
CA GLU A 46 -3.30 -5.61 17.70
C GLU A 46 -3.13 -4.93 19.06
N ALA A 47 -1.89 -4.57 19.41
CA ALA A 47 -1.62 -3.87 20.66
C ALA A 47 -2.31 -2.51 20.71
N TYR A 48 -2.27 -1.77 19.61
CA TYR A 48 -2.95 -0.50 19.49
C TYR A 48 -4.47 -0.66 19.70
N ALA A 49 -5.05 -1.66 19.01
CA ALA A 49 -6.49 -1.90 19.10
C ALA A 49 -6.90 -2.33 20.51
N ASP A 50 -6.08 -3.15 21.18
CA ASP A 50 -6.35 -3.57 22.55
C ASP A 50 -6.36 -2.37 23.50
N ASP A 51 -5.38 -1.50 23.39
CA ASP A 51 -5.25 -0.33 24.28
C ASP A 51 -6.34 0.71 24.04
N GLU A 52 -6.62 0.99 22.77
CA GLU A 52 -7.51 2.10 22.42
C GLU A 52 -8.99 1.73 22.46
N SER A 53 -9.33 0.48 22.13
CA SER A 53 -10.73 0.07 22.10
C SER A 53 -11.29 -0.25 23.48
N GLY A 54 -10.45 -0.70 24.40
CA GLY A 54 -10.88 -1.21 25.69
C GLY A 54 -11.67 -2.50 25.56
N GLU A 55 -11.65 -3.14 24.39
CA GLU A 55 -12.39 -4.36 24.11
C GLU A 55 -11.48 -5.52 23.79
N LYS A 56 -12.09 -6.71 23.70
CA LYS A 56 -11.33 -7.91 23.40
C LYS A 56 -10.95 -8.00 21.95
N ASN A 57 -9.78 -8.57 21.70
CA ASN A 57 -9.29 -8.90 20.36
C ASN A 57 -10.38 -9.66 19.59
N GLY A 58 -10.65 -9.17 18.39
CA GLY A 58 -11.62 -9.81 17.50
C GLY A 58 -13.05 -9.29 17.61
N SER A 59 -13.35 -8.40 18.57
CA SER A 59 -14.68 -7.80 18.61
C SER A 59 -14.86 -6.91 17.37
N LYS A 60 -16.11 -6.66 16.99
CA LYS A 60 -16.42 -5.84 15.82
C LYS A 60 -15.85 -4.44 15.91
N LYS A 61 -15.97 -3.82 17.09
CA LYS A 61 -15.43 -2.49 17.33
C LYS A 61 -13.90 -2.47 17.29
N TRP A 62 -13.28 -3.44 17.97
CA TRP A 62 -11.82 -3.61 17.98
C TRP A 62 -11.29 -3.71 16.57
N LYS A 63 -11.90 -4.58 15.77
CA LYS A 63 -11.43 -4.85 14.40
C LYS A 63 -11.71 -3.70 13.45
N GLY A 64 -12.96 -3.22 13.38
CA GLY A 64 -13.38 -2.25 12.38
C GLY A 64 -12.99 -0.81 12.67
N GLU A 65 -12.88 -0.43 13.95
CA GLU A 65 -12.59 0.95 14.32
C GLU A 65 -11.12 1.19 14.71
N PHE A 66 -10.37 0.13 15.04
CA PHE A 66 -9.00 0.29 15.51
C PHE A 66 -7.98 -0.54 14.76
N PHE A 67 -8.18 -1.85 14.64
CA PHE A 67 -7.21 -2.75 14.03
C PHE A 67 -7.05 -2.50 12.52
N ILE A 68 -8.12 -2.58 11.76
CA ILE A 68 -8.07 -2.40 10.31
C ILE A 68 -7.65 -0.98 9.91
N PRO A 69 -8.20 0.09 10.52
CA PRO A 69 -7.73 1.43 10.20
C PRO A 69 -6.25 1.66 10.48
N TYR A 70 -5.72 1.05 11.55
CA TYR A 70 -4.29 1.14 11.85
C TYR A 70 -3.44 0.56 10.72
N LEU A 71 -3.79 -0.65 10.27
CA LEU A 71 -3.07 -1.31 9.17
C LEU A 71 -3.21 -0.52 7.86
N SER A 72 -4.39 -0.02 7.56
CA SER A 72 -4.63 0.76 6.35
C SER A 72 -3.80 2.03 6.32
N GLU A 73 -3.75 2.75 7.42
CA GLU A 73 -2.95 3.98 7.53
C GLU A 73 -1.46 3.69 7.41
N LEU A 74 -0.99 2.63 8.06
CA LEU A 74 0.41 2.20 7.98
C LEU A 74 0.79 1.89 6.53
N ALA A 75 -0.05 1.16 5.81
CA ALA A 75 0.22 0.80 4.42
C ALA A 75 0.27 2.03 3.52
N VAL A 76 -0.71 2.94 3.67
CA VAL A 76 -0.76 4.16 2.86
C VAL A 76 0.45 5.03 3.12
N ASP A 77 0.86 5.19 4.37
CA ASP A 77 2.03 6.00 4.73
C ASP A 77 3.32 5.38 4.15
N THR A 78 3.47 4.06 4.29
CA THR A 78 4.66 3.37 3.82
C THR A 78 4.75 3.39 2.29
N VAL A 79 3.68 3.03 1.60
CA VAL A 79 3.64 3.04 0.14
C VAL A 79 3.77 4.47 -0.39
N GLY A 80 3.12 5.43 0.27
CA GLY A 80 3.24 6.84 -0.09
C GLY A 80 4.69 7.31 -0.08
N GLN A 81 5.45 6.92 0.93
CA GLN A 81 6.87 7.28 1.02
C GLN A 81 7.68 6.61 -0.09
N ILE A 82 7.41 5.33 -0.36
CA ILE A 82 8.09 4.61 -1.45
C ILE A 82 7.84 5.30 -2.79
N ILE A 83 6.59 5.66 -3.07
CA ILE A 83 6.22 6.31 -4.34
C ILE A 83 6.84 7.71 -4.43
N GLU A 84 6.86 8.44 -3.33
CA GLU A 84 7.49 9.77 -3.30
C GLU A 84 8.98 9.69 -3.63
N ASP A 85 9.68 8.74 -3.02
CA ASP A 85 11.10 8.49 -3.29
C ASP A 85 11.32 8.06 -4.74
N LEU A 86 10.43 7.22 -5.28
CA LEU A 86 10.48 6.78 -6.66
C LEU A 86 10.33 7.95 -7.63
N MET A 87 9.38 8.84 -7.36
CA MET A 87 9.15 10.02 -8.19
C MET A 87 10.41 10.88 -8.29
N GLU A 88 11.09 11.05 -7.16
CA GLU A 88 12.31 11.83 -7.09
C GLU A 88 13.46 11.13 -7.80
N ASP A 89 13.67 9.83 -7.52
CA ASP A 89 14.80 9.07 -8.06
C ASP A 89 14.68 8.82 -9.57
N LEU A 90 13.48 8.58 -10.07
CA LEU A 90 13.26 8.29 -11.49
C LEU A 90 12.74 9.48 -12.28
N GLU A 91 12.54 10.61 -11.62
CA GLU A 91 12.05 11.85 -12.26
C GLU A 91 10.73 11.65 -13.00
N VAL A 92 9.78 11.02 -12.33
CA VAL A 92 8.42 10.79 -12.85
C VAL A 92 7.40 11.34 -11.89
N GLU A 93 6.16 11.49 -12.38
CA GLU A 93 5.02 11.83 -11.53
C GLU A 93 4.20 10.57 -11.25
N ALA A 94 3.48 10.56 -10.15
CA ALA A 94 2.63 9.43 -9.80
C ALA A 94 1.45 9.86 -8.96
N GLN A 95 0.37 9.09 -9.09
CA GLN A 95 -0.80 9.18 -8.21
C GLN A 95 -1.19 7.76 -7.89
N PHE A 96 -1.71 7.52 -6.69
CA PHE A 96 -2.11 6.18 -6.30
C PHE A 96 -3.37 6.19 -5.44
N THR A 97 -4.03 5.04 -5.41
CA THR A 97 -5.16 4.79 -4.53
C THR A 97 -4.95 3.45 -3.85
N SER A 98 -5.48 3.32 -2.65
CA SER A 98 -5.44 2.08 -1.89
C SER A 98 -6.85 1.52 -1.76
N TYR A 99 -6.95 0.20 -1.67
CA TYR A 99 -8.19 -0.45 -1.30
C TYR A 99 -8.19 -0.71 0.20
N GLU A 100 -9.37 -0.84 0.78
CA GLU A 100 -9.47 -1.13 2.19
C GLU A 100 -8.90 -2.52 2.50
N VAL A 101 -8.25 -2.63 3.66
CA VAL A 101 -7.79 -3.93 4.15
C VAL A 101 -9.02 -4.80 4.43
N ASP A 102 -9.00 -6.03 3.91
CA ASP A 102 -10.10 -6.97 4.10
C ASP A 102 -10.13 -7.44 5.56
N GLU A 103 -11.28 -7.30 6.22
CA GLU A 103 -11.44 -7.73 7.61
C GLU A 103 -11.22 -9.22 7.81
N GLU A 104 -11.49 -10.03 6.78
CA GLU A 104 -11.34 -11.48 6.84
C GLU A 104 -9.91 -11.93 6.51
N GLU A 105 -9.20 -11.15 5.69
CA GLU A 105 -7.81 -11.43 5.30
C GLU A 105 -6.96 -10.16 5.46
N PRO A 106 -6.66 -9.75 6.69
CA PRO A 106 -5.93 -8.50 6.93
C PRO A 106 -4.42 -8.62 6.77
N ASP A 107 -3.96 -9.53 5.94
CA ASP A 107 -2.53 -9.80 5.73
C ASP A 107 -1.88 -8.88 4.71
N TYR A 108 -2.68 -8.22 3.88
CA TYR A 108 -2.18 -7.37 2.81
C TYR A 108 -3.18 -6.28 2.46
N THR A 109 -2.71 -5.29 1.69
CA THR A 109 -3.63 -4.34 1.08
C THR A 109 -3.20 -4.08 -0.37
N GLU A 110 -4.19 -3.85 -1.22
CA GLU A 110 -3.99 -3.65 -2.65
C GLU A 110 -3.89 -2.18 -2.99
N PHE A 111 -2.98 -1.87 -3.91
CA PHE A 111 -2.79 -0.52 -4.43
C PHE A 111 -2.86 -0.51 -5.94
N ILE A 112 -3.34 0.59 -6.49
CA ILE A 112 -3.23 0.88 -7.92
C ILE A 112 -2.61 2.26 -8.04
N ALA A 113 -1.57 2.37 -8.86
CA ALA A 113 -0.86 3.62 -9.09
C ALA A 113 -0.69 3.88 -10.57
N ILE A 114 -0.77 5.15 -10.96
CA ILE A 114 -0.45 5.58 -12.31
C ILE A 114 0.83 6.39 -12.26
N PHE A 115 1.74 6.09 -13.18
CA PHE A 115 3.03 6.77 -13.32
C PHE A 115 3.12 7.39 -14.70
N TYR A 116 3.62 8.61 -14.78
CA TYR A 116 3.71 9.33 -16.04
C TYR A 116 4.92 10.26 -16.03
N PRO A 117 5.41 10.66 -17.22
CA PRO A 117 6.59 11.52 -17.29
C PRO A 117 6.37 12.87 -16.60
N LYS A 118 7.42 13.36 -15.98
CA LYS A 118 7.42 14.67 -15.35
C LYS A 118 7.60 15.72 -16.43
N ASP A 119 6.80 16.78 -16.39
CA ASP A 119 6.90 17.90 -17.34
C ASP A 119 8.11 18.81 -17.05
#